data_1911c9db4729382d760306a919edf68c
#
_entry.id   1911c9db4729382d760306a919edf68c
#
_cell.length_a   1.000
_cell.length_b   1.000
_cell.length_c   1.000
_cell.angle_alpha   90.00
_cell.angle_beta   90.00
_cell.angle_gamma   90.00
#
_symmetry.space_group_name_H-M   'P 1'
#
loop_
_entity.id
_entity.type
_entity.pdbx_description
1 polymer ?
#
loop_
_entity_poly.entity_id
_entity_poly.type
_entity_poly.pdbx_seq_one_letter_code
_entity_poly.pdbx_strand_id
1 'polypeptide(L)'
;MLDLIKYIVGQFAEDKENVEYVVKEKERVIEVTVVLSPSDMGKVIGKQGKIAKAMRTIVRSATPASSKKYVIEIRERGGETVDVEE
;
A
#
# COMPACT_ATOMS: atom_id res chain seq x y z
N MET A 1 -12.42 -1.60 -1.03
CA MET A 1 -11.18 -1.00 -0.48
C MET A 1 -10.01 -1.05 -1.44
N LEU A 2 -9.89 -2.13 -2.19
CA LEU A 2 -8.78 -2.22 -3.14
C LEU A 2 -8.83 -1.10 -4.18
N ASP A 3 -10.02 -0.74 -4.61
CA ASP A 3 -10.17 0.36 -5.56
C ASP A 3 -9.60 1.66 -5.01
N LEU A 4 -9.81 1.91 -3.73
CA LEU A 4 -9.28 3.11 -3.10
C LEU A 4 -7.76 3.06 -3.06
N ILE A 5 -7.20 1.92 -2.72
CA ILE A 5 -5.75 1.75 -2.69
C ILE A 5 -5.16 1.98 -4.07
N LYS A 6 -5.79 1.41 -5.10
CA LYS A 6 -5.32 1.60 -6.46
C LYS A 6 -5.39 3.06 -6.87
N TYR A 7 -6.44 3.75 -6.45
CA TYR A 7 -6.57 5.16 -6.78
C TYR A 7 -5.41 5.96 -6.16
N ILE A 8 -5.11 5.68 -4.89
CA ILE A 8 -4.05 6.41 -4.21
C ILE A 8 -2.71 6.14 -4.87
N VAL A 9 -2.43 4.87 -5.15
CA VAL A 9 -1.16 4.51 -5.79
C VAL A 9 -1.05 5.18 -7.16
N GLY A 10 -2.16 5.25 -7.88
CA GLY A 10 -2.16 5.87 -9.20
C GLY A 10 -1.84 7.35 -9.18
N GLN A 11 -1.96 8.00 -8.02
CA GLN A 11 -1.65 9.41 -7.92
C GLN A 11 -0.16 9.69 -7.93
N PHE A 12 0.67 8.73 -7.51
CA PHE A 12 2.11 8.98 -7.46
C PHE A 12 2.94 8.03 -8.32
N ALA A 13 2.41 6.86 -8.64
CA ALA A 13 3.18 5.88 -9.40
C ALA A 13 3.26 6.28 -10.85
N GLU A 14 4.47 6.26 -11.41
CA GLU A 14 4.65 6.55 -12.83
C GLU A 14 4.64 5.27 -13.66
N ASP A 15 5.13 4.18 -13.08
CA ASP A 15 5.20 2.90 -13.76
C ASP A 15 3.99 2.06 -13.40
N LYS A 16 2.82 2.56 -13.77
CA LYS A 16 1.57 1.98 -13.31
C LYS A 16 1.34 0.57 -13.83
N GLU A 17 1.89 0.25 -14.98
CA GLU A 17 1.69 -1.07 -15.55
C GLU A 17 2.42 -2.15 -14.78
N ASN A 18 3.43 -1.76 -14.01
CA ASN A 18 4.22 -2.72 -13.25
C ASN A 18 3.90 -2.71 -11.77
N VAL A 19 2.83 -2.04 -11.37
CA VAL A 19 2.37 -2.10 -9.99
C VAL A 19 1.56 -3.36 -9.80
N GLU A 20 1.88 -4.11 -8.76
CA GLU A 20 1.13 -5.33 -8.45
C GLU A 20 0.47 -5.19 -7.09
N TYR A 21 -0.66 -5.85 -6.96
CA TYR A 21 -1.41 -5.85 -5.72
C TYR A 21 -1.65 -7.29 -5.31
N VAL A 22 -1.17 -7.66 -4.14
CA VAL A 22 -1.36 -9.00 -3.61
C VAL A 22 -2.26 -8.87 -2.38
N VAL A 23 -3.41 -9.53 -2.43
CA VAL A 23 -4.39 -9.45 -1.35
C VAL A 23 -4.49 -10.81 -0.69
N LYS A 24 -4.32 -10.83 0.62
CA LYS A 24 -4.48 -12.04 1.42
C LYS A 24 -5.47 -11.78 2.51
N GLU A 25 -6.55 -12.52 2.50
CA GLU A 25 -7.57 -12.36 3.53
C GLU A 25 -7.31 -13.37 4.63
N LYS A 26 -7.20 -12.86 5.84
CA LYS A 26 -7.01 -13.68 7.02
C LYS A 26 -8.20 -13.52 7.93
N GLU A 27 -8.17 -14.22 9.07
CA GLU A 27 -9.33 -14.24 9.94
C GLU A 27 -9.71 -12.86 10.44
N ARG A 28 -8.71 -12.03 10.79
CA ARG A 28 -8.98 -10.73 11.39
C ARG A 28 -8.51 -9.56 10.56
N VAL A 29 -7.70 -9.81 9.54
CA VAL A 29 -7.13 -8.72 8.74
C VAL A 29 -7.14 -9.12 7.28
N ILE A 30 -7.08 -8.11 6.44
CA ILE A 30 -6.87 -8.29 5.01
C ILE A 30 -5.56 -7.61 4.69
N GLU A 31 -4.59 -8.38 4.26
CA GLU A 31 -3.27 -7.85 3.93
C GLU A 31 -3.23 -7.49 2.47
N VAL A 32 -2.85 -6.26 2.17
CA VAL A 32 -2.68 -5.81 0.81
C VAL A 32 -1.23 -5.40 0.64
N THR A 33 -0.52 -6.10 -0.23
CA THR A 33 0.86 -5.78 -0.54
C THR A 33 0.88 -5.06 -1.88
N VAL A 34 1.44 -3.86 -1.88
CA VAL A 34 1.60 -3.08 -3.09
C VAL A 34 3.05 -3.20 -3.53
N VAL A 35 3.27 -3.78 -4.71
CA VAL A 35 4.62 -3.98 -5.24
C VAL A 35 4.88 -2.91 -6.27
N LEU A 36 5.92 -2.12 -6.04
CA LEU A 36 6.24 -0.98 -6.89
C LEU A 36 7.60 -1.19 -7.56
N SER A 37 7.78 -0.51 -8.69
CA SER A 37 9.09 -0.48 -9.32
C SER A 37 10.08 0.27 -8.44
N PRO A 38 11.39 0.04 -8.63
CA PRO A 38 12.37 0.76 -7.81
C PRO A 38 12.26 2.27 -7.89
N SER A 39 11.94 2.81 -9.08
CA SER A 39 11.83 4.25 -9.19
C SER A 39 10.61 4.79 -8.44
N ASP A 40 9.51 4.06 -8.44
CA ASP A 40 8.34 4.49 -7.69
C ASP A 40 8.57 4.31 -6.20
N MET A 41 9.31 3.28 -5.81
CA MET A 41 9.65 3.11 -4.40
C MET A 41 10.44 4.29 -3.86
N GLY A 42 11.31 4.86 -4.68
CA GLY A 42 12.08 6.02 -4.26
C GLY A 42 11.20 7.16 -3.84
N LYS A 43 10.06 7.32 -4.50
CA LYS A 43 9.13 8.39 -4.15
C LYS A 43 8.51 8.16 -2.78
N VAL A 44 8.23 6.90 -2.46
CA VAL A 44 7.63 6.58 -1.17
C VAL A 44 8.65 6.75 -0.05
N ILE A 45 9.86 6.26 -0.26
CA ILE A 45 10.91 6.32 0.75
C ILE A 45 11.44 7.74 0.91
N GLY A 46 11.63 8.44 -0.21
CA GLY A 46 12.32 9.72 -0.23
C GLY A 46 11.62 10.82 0.52
N LYS A 47 10.39 10.62 0.91
CA LYS A 47 9.65 11.60 1.68
C LYS A 47 9.44 11.13 3.11
N GLN A 48 10.37 10.36 3.62
CA GLN A 48 10.34 9.84 4.98
C GLN A 48 9.09 9.03 5.26
N GLY A 49 8.60 8.34 4.24
CA GLY A 49 7.45 7.48 4.38
C GLY A 49 6.12 8.21 4.46
N LYS A 50 6.09 9.49 4.11
CA LYS A 50 4.85 10.25 4.23
C LYS A 50 3.74 9.71 3.34
N ILE A 51 4.09 9.24 2.15
CA ILE A 51 3.09 8.70 1.24
C ILE A 51 2.49 7.42 1.84
N ALA A 52 3.35 6.55 2.38
CA ALA A 52 2.86 5.32 2.99
C ALA A 52 1.98 5.61 4.19
N LYS A 53 2.39 6.56 5.02
CA LYS A 53 1.60 6.91 6.19
C LYS A 53 0.27 7.50 5.81
N ALA A 54 0.26 8.35 4.79
CA ALA A 54 -0.98 8.97 4.32
C ALA A 54 -1.94 7.90 3.79
N MET A 55 -1.40 6.94 3.04
CA MET A 55 -2.24 5.87 2.49
C MET A 55 -2.86 5.05 3.61
N ARG A 56 -2.08 4.69 4.61
CA ARG A 56 -2.61 3.94 5.73
C ARG A 56 -3.69 4.70 6.48
N THR A 57 -3.47 6.00 6.67
CA THR A 57 -4.45 6.82 7.36
C THR A 57 -5.76 6.88 6.59
N ILE A 58 -5.68 7.08 5.29
CA ILE A 58 -6.88 7.16 4.46
C ILE A 58 -7.62 5.83 4.48
N VAL A 59 -6.90 4.72 4.33
CA VAL A 59 -7.52 3.40 4.31
C VAL A 59 -8.16 3.11 5.67
N ARG A 60 -7.48 3.45 6.75
CA ARG A 60 -8.03 3.23 8.08
C ARG A 60 -9.31 4.01 8.28
N SER A 61 -9.33 5.26 7.82
CA SER A 61 -10.51 6.10 7.95
C SER A 61 -11.68 5.59 7.12
N ALA A 62 -11.38 4.94 6.00
CA ALA A 62 -12.42 4.45 5.10
C ALA A 62 -12.91 3.07 5.48
N THR A 63 -12.26 2.41 6.45
CA THR A 63 -12.62 1.06 6.84
C THR A 63 -13.67 1.10 7.93
N PRO A 64 -14.84 0.49 7.72
CA PRO A 64 -15.86 0.46 8.77
C PRO A 64 -15.37 -0.30 9.99
N ALA A 65 -15.81 0.13 11.16
CA ALA A 65 -15.40 -0.51 12.41
C ALA A 65 -15.83 -1.97 12.47
N SER A 66 -16.88 -2.32 11.76
CA SER A 66 -17.42 -3.69 11.80
C SER A 66 -16.73 -4.63 10.83
N SER A 67 -15.84 -4.12 9.99
CA SER A 67 -15.20 -5.00 9.02
C SER A 67 -13.77 -5.30 9.47
N LYS A 68 -13.13 -6.22 8.72
CA LYS A 68 -11.74 -6.57 9.00
C LYS A 68 -10.85 -5.36 8.75
N LYS A 69 -9.78 -5.28 9.52
CA LYS A 69 -8.80 -4.22 9.31
C LYS A 69 -7.96 -4.52 8.09
N TYR A 70 -7.56 -3.46 7.39
CA TYR A 70 -6.66 -3.58 6.26
C TYR A 70 -5.25 -3.24 6.68
N VAL A 71 -4.32 -4.11 6.35
CA VAL A 71 -2.90 -3.91 6.61
C VAL A 71 -2.23 -3.69 5.25
N ILE A 72 -1.61 -2.52 5.11
CA ILE A 72 -0.98 -2.15 3.85
C ILE A 72 0.52 -2.35 3.97
N GLU A 73 1.07 -3.12 3.05
CA GLU A 73 2.49 -3.37 2.99
C GLU A 73 2.99 -2.91 1.64
N ILE A 74 4.13 -2.23 1.62
CA ILE A 74 4.70 -1.72 0.38
C ILE A 74 6.03 -2.39 0.17
N ARG A 75 6.21 -2.94 -1.02
CA ARG A 75 7.39 -3.73 -1.36
C ARG A 75 7.93 -3.27 -2.69
N GLU A 76 9.25 -3.25 -2.79
CA GLU A 76 9.91 -2.98 -4.05
C GLU A 76 9.98 -4.26 -4.86
N ARG A 77 9.72 -4.15 -6.17
CA ARG A 77 9.79 -5.31 -7.05
C ARG A 77 11.19 -5.91 -7.00
N GLY A 78 11.25 -7.20 -6.67
CA GLY A 78 12.53 -7.89 -6.57
C GLY A 78 13.33 -7.53 -5.36
N GLY A 79 12.78 -6.72 -4.46
CA GLY A 79 13.49 -6.28 -3.27
C GLY A 79 12.77 -6.68 -2.01
N GLU A 80 13.19 -6.07 -0.92
CA GLU A 80 12.62 -6.36 0.38
C GLU A 80 11.44 -5.45 0.68
N THR A 81 10.61 -5.92 1.60
CA THR A 81 9.55 -5.08 2.12
C THR A 81 10.19 -3.94 2.90
N VAL A 82 9.82 -2.70 2.56
CA VAL A 82 10.45 -1.55 3.18
C VAL A 82 9.52 -0.80 4.12
N ASP A 83 8.27 -1.19 4.15
CA ASP A 83 7.29 -0.50 4.98
C ASP A 83 6.45 -1.51 5.70
N VAL A 84 6.46 -1.42 7.02
CA VAL A 84 5.76 -2.37 7.86
C VAL A 84 4.71 -1.63 8.66
N GLU A 85 3.54 -2.24 8.72
CA GLU A 85 2.44 -1.66 9.47
C GLU A 85 2.74 -1.70 10.97
N GLU A 86 2.50 -0.61 11.60
CA GLU A 86 2.68 -0.49 13.03
C GLU A 86 1.48 -0.94 13.80
#